data_98b6670db393458e92872b9682182f53
#
_entry.id   98b6670db393458e92872b9682182f53
#
_cell.length_a   1.000
_cell.length_b   1.000
_cell.length_c   1.000
_cell.angle_alpha   90.00
_cell.angle_beta   90.00
_cell.angle_gamma   90.00
#
_symmetry.space_group_name_H-M   'P 1'
#
loop_
_entity.id
_entity.type
_entity.pdbx_description
1 polymer ?
#
loop_
_entity_poly.entity_id
_entity_poly.type
_entity_poly.pdbx_seq_one_letter_code
_entity_poly.pdbx_strand_id
1 'polypeptide(L)'
;MGEWVVGAFINLFGSIAINFGTNLLKLGHDQRERLSLLGGDGSNRVALKPIIHFHTWRVGILFFVLGNCLNFISFGYAAQSLLAALGSVQFVSNIGFSYFVLSKMVTVKVMIATAFIVFGNVFLVSFGNHQSPVFTPEQLAEKYKNLVFLLYCLTLLLVVAVNHYIYRKGEISVSVSSPDFSPYWHTLLPFSYAIVSGAVGSCSVLFAKSLSNMLRLTMSSSYHLHSWFTYSMFLLFLSTAGFWMARLNEGLSLFDAILIVPMFQISWTFFSICTGFVYFQEYQVFDALRTTMFVLGMSFVFIGISLLAPDDSYRDPSPAASLAQGIPADASRVGKQRADEAE
;
A
#
# COMPACT_ATOMS: atom_id res chain seq x y z
N MET A 1 19.40 -6.38 22.53
CA MET A 1 18.75 -5.62 21.44
C MET A 1 17.33 -5.31 21.89
N GLY A 2 16.83 -4.11 21.66
CA GLY A 2 15.43 -3.80 22.00
C GLY A 2 14.45 -4.62 21.16
N GLU A 3 13.34 -5.03 21.73
CA GLU A 3 12.31 -5.83 21.04
C GLU A 3 11.80 -5.17 19.76
N TRP A 4 11.77 -3.84 19.70
CA TRP A 4 11.40 -3.08 18.52
C TRP A 4 12.32 -3.34 17.32
N VAL A 5 13.61 -3.63 17.55
CA VAL A 5 14.58 -3.97 16.49
C VAL A 5 14.16 -5.29 15.83
N VAL A 6 13.74 -6.27 16.64
CA VAL A 6 13.21 -7.54 16.13
C VAL A 6 11.96 -7.28 15.30
N GLY A 7 11.03 -6.45 15.80
CA GLY A 7 9.83 -6.06 15.07
C GLY A 7 10.15 -5.37 13.74
N ALA A 8 11.11 -4.43 13.73
CA ALA A 8 11.52 -3.73 12.51
C ALA A 8 12.14 -4.68 11.47
N PHE A 9 13.01 -5.61 11.89
CA PHE A 9 13.58 -6.63 10.99
C PHE A 9 12.51 -7.57 10.43
N ILE A 10 11.60 -8.06 11.27
CA ILE A 10 10.48 -8.91 10.83
C ILE A 10 9.64 -8.17 9.79
N ASN A 11 9.32 -6.89 10.03
CA ASN A 11 8.58 -6.05 9.09
C ASN A 11 9.32 -5.85 7.76
N LEU A 12 10.63 -5.60 7.83
CA LEU A 12 11.47 -5.43 6.65
C LEU A 12 11.46 -6.70 5.78
N PHE A 13 11.72 -7.86 6.38
CA PHE A 13 11.68 -9.15 5.67
C PHE A 13 10.26 -9.47 5.15
N GLY A 14 9.23 -9.17 5.95
CA GLY A 14 7.84 -9.32 5.54
C GLY A 14 7.51 -8.47 4.31
N SER A 15 7.91 -7.19 4.31
CA SER A 15 7.70 -6.27 3.19
C SER A 15 8.44 -6.70 1.91
N ILE A 16 9.67 -7.20 2.04
CA ILE A 16 10.42 -7.78 0.91
C ILE A 16 9.72 -9.03 0.38
N ALA A 17 9.26 -9.94 1.27
CA ALA A 17 8.57 -11.16 0.89
C ALA A 17 7.23 -10.87 0.19
N ILE A 18 6.43 -9.91 0.69
CA ILE A 18 5.18 -9.46 0.05
C ILE A 18 5.46 -9.00 -1.37
N ASN A 19 6.48 -8.14 -1.53
CA ASN A 19 6.81 -7.58 -2.83
C ASN A 19 7.31 -8.65 -3.80
N PHE A 20 8.20 -9.54 -3.36
CA PHE A 20 8.65 -10.68 -4.15
C PHE A 20 7.47 -11.55 -4.57
N GLY A 21 6.58 -11.88 -3.63
CA GLY A 21 5.35 -12.63 -3.88
C GLY A 21 4.46 -11.94 -4.91
N THR A 22 4.21 -10.64 -4.77
CA THR A 22 3.38 -9.84 -5.69
C THR A 22 3.95 -9.85 -7.12
N ASN A 23 5.26 -9.70 -7.26
CA ASN A 23 5.91 -9.75 -8.57
C ASN A 23 5.83 -11.15 -9.22
N LEU A 24 5.97 -12.22 -8.42
CA LEU A 24 5.78 -13.59 -8.91
C LEU A 24 4.32 -13.87 -9.29
N LEU A 25 3.35 -13.34 -8.56
CA LEU A 25 1.92 -13.43 -8.91
C LEU A 25 1.67 -12.77 -10.27
N LYS A 26 2.21 -11.57 -10.49
CA LYS A 26 2.15 -10.87 -11.78
C LYS A 26 2.77 -11.69 -12.89
N LEU A 27 3.98 -12.20 -12.68
CA LEU A 27 4.66 -13.05 -13.67
C LEU A 27 3.84 -14.30 -14.02
N GLY A 28 3.15 -14.90 -13.04
CA GLY A 28 2.23 -16.02 -13.27
C GLY A 28 1.02 -15.63 -14.14
N HIS A 29 0.47 -14.42 -13.96
CA HIS A 29 -0.59 -13.89 -14.83
C HIS A 29 -0.08 -13.63 -16.25
N ASP A 30 1.08 -13.02 -16.39
CA ASP A 30 1.71 -12.75 -17.69
C ASP A 30 2.01 -14.06 -18.45
N GLN A 31 2.48 -15.11 -17.77
CA GLN A 31 2.68 -16.44 -18.35
C GLN A 31 1.36 -17.04 -18.85
N ARG A 32 0.29 -16.92 -18.07
CA ARG A 32 -1.04 -17.39 -18.47
C ARG A 32 -1.55 -16.66 -19.70
N GLU A 33 -1.40 -15.35 -19.74
CA GLU A 33 -1.82 -14.52 -20.87
C GLU A 33 -1.05 -14.87 -22.16
N ARG A 34 0.27 -15.00 -22.08
CA ARG A 34 1.10 -15.42 -23.22
C ARG A 34 0.68 -16.76 -23.78
N LEU A 35 0.36 -17.74 -22.92
CA LEU A 35 -0.12 -19.05 -23.37
C LEU A 35 -1.51 -18.95 -24.02
N SER A 36 -2.37 -18.02 -23.59
CA SER A 36 -3.68 -17.79 -24.23
C SER A 36 -3.54 -17.21 -25.64
N LEU A 37 -2.57 -16.32 -25.85
CA LEU A 37 -2.29 -15.71 -27.15
C LEU A 37 -1.67 -16.70 -28.13
N LEU A 38 -0.78 -17.60 -27.64
CA LEU A 38 -0.14 -18.63 -28.48
C LEU A 38 -1.09 -19.77 -28.87
N GLY A 39 -2.14 -20.02 -28.08
CA GLY A 39 -3.15 -21.05 -28.36
C GLY A 39 -4.27 -20.61 -29.29
N GLY A 40 -4.27 -19.37 -29.76
CA GLY A 40 -5.36 -18.76 -30.55
C GLY A 40 -5.32 -18.99 -32.08
N ASP A 41 -4.30 -19.68 -32.58
CA ASP A 41 -4.15 -19.94 -34.02
C ASP A 41 -4.65 -21.36 -34.36
N GLY A 42 -5.93 -21.47 -34.63
CA GLY A 42 -6.56 -22.67 -35.21
C GLY A 42 -7.51 -23.44 -34.27
N SER A 43 -8.81 -23.19 -34.47
CA SER A 43 -9.95 -24.15 -34.35
C SER A 43 -10.22 -24.93 -33.05
N ASN A 44 -9.37 -24.88 -32.04
CA ASN A 44 -9.68 -25.44 -30.71
C ASN A 44 -9.41 -24.38 -29.65
N ARG A 45 -10.48 -23.86 -29.01
CA ARG A 45 -10.37 -23.09 -27.76
C ARG A 45 -9.72 -24.00 -26.73
N VAL A 46 -8.40 -23.90 -26.59
CA VAL A 46 -7.68 -24.55 -25.50
C VAL A 46 -8.24 -23.94 -24.21
N ALA A 47 -8.97 -24.73 -23.43
CA ALA A 47 -9.50 -24.29 -22.13
C ALA A 47 -8.33 -23.75 -21.31
N LEU A 48 -8.31 -22.44 -21.03
CA LEU A 48 -7.27 -21.79 -20.27
C LEU A 48 -7.10 -22.52 -18.93
N LYS A 49 -5.92 -23.07 -18.71
CA LYS A 49 -5.59 -23.72 -17.42
C LYS A 49 -5.83 -22.72 -16.28
N PRO A 50 -6.52 -23.11 -15.19
CA PRO A 50 -6.66 -22.28 -14.01
C PRO A 50 -5.29 -21.78 -13.52
N ILE A 51 -5.22 -20.53 -13.08
CA ILE A 51 -3.95 -19.87 -12.67
C ILE A 51 -3.20 -20.63 -11.57
N ILE A 52 -3.93 -21.38 -10.75
CA ILE A 52 -3.38 -22.22 -9.67
C ILE A 52 -2.42 -23.30 -10.16
N HIS A 53 -2.46 -23.67 -11.45
CA HIS A 53 -1.55 -24.66 -12.02
C HIS A 53 -0.18 -24.09 -12.39
N PHE A 54 -0.04 -22.74 -12.40
CA PHE A 54 1.25 -22.11 -12.67
C PHE A 54 2.13 -22.13 -11.42
N HIS A 55 3.30 -22.75 -11.52
CA HIS A 55 4.24 -22.87 -10.41
C HIS A 55 4.67 -21.50 -9.87
N THR A 56 4.96 -20.56 -10.75
CA THR A 56 5.32 -19.18 -10.42
C THR A 56 4.25 -18.50 -9.57
N TRP A 57 2.98 -18.68 -9.92
CA TRP A 57 1.87 -18.13 -9.17
C TRP A 57 1.74 -18.77 -7.77
N ARG A 58 1.89 -20.10 -7.68
CA ARG A 58 1.84 -20.79 -6.37
C ARG A 58 2.94 -20.37 -5.43
N VAL A 59 4.15 -20.22 -5.94
CA VAL A 59 5.28 -19.70 -5.16
C VAL A 59 5.02 -18.24 -4.76
N GLY A 60 4.48 -17.43 -5.69
CA GLY A 60 4.10 -16.04 -5.41
C GLY A 60 3.10 -15.90 -4.28
N ILE A 61 2.02 -16.69 -4.27
CA ILE A 61 1.02 -16.64 -3.18
C ILE A 61 1.62 -17.06 -1.84
N LEU A 62 2.53 -18.06 -1.83
CA LEU A 62 3.21 -18.51 -0.62
C LEU A 62 4.03 -17.37 0.01
N PHE A 63 4.87 -16.70 -0.79
CA PHE A 63 5.67 -15.56 -0.31
C PHE A 63 4.79 -14.38 0.12
N PHE A 64 3.71 -14.11 -0.61
CA PHE A 64 2.76 -13.05 -0.27
C PHE A 64 2.10 -13.32 1.09
N VAL A 65 1.60 -14.52 1.32
CA VAL A 65 0.96 -14.90 2.59
C VAL A 65 1.98 -14.89 3.73
N LEU A 66 3.16 -15.49 3.52
CA LEU A 66 4.22 -15.51 4.53
C LEU A 66 4.66 -14.09 4.92
N GLY A 67 4.83 -13.22 3.94
CA GLY A 67 5.21 -11.82 4.20
C GLY A 67 4.15 -11.05 4.99
N ASN A 68 2.86 -11.26 4.69
CA ASN A 68 1.76 -10.67 5.47
C ASN A 68 1.71 -11.22 6.90
N CYS A 69 1.96 -12.51 7.10
CA CYS A 69 2.08 -13.09 8.45
C CYS A 69 3.25 -12.47 9.23
N LEU A 70 4.41 -12.29 8.60
CA LEU A 70 5.57 -11.62 9.23
C LEU A 70 5.23 -10.17 9.59
N ASN A 71 4.61 -9.41 8.70
CA ASN A 71 4.19 -8.04 9.00
C ASN A 71 3.17 -8.00 10.14
N PHE A 72 2.21 -8.92 10.18
CA PHE A 72 1.27 -9.03 11.29
C PHE A 72 1.99 -9.29 12.62
N ILE A 73 2.93 -10.23 12.66
CA ILE A 73 3.71 -10.54 13.86
C ILE A 73 4.53 -9.32 14.31
N SER A 74 5.12 -8.57 13.35
CA SER A 74 5.95 -7.41 13.65
C SER A 74 5.22 -6.33 14.46
N PHE A 75 3.92 -6.16 14.25
CA PHE A 75 3.09 -5.20 14.99
C PHE A 75 3.04 -5.46 16.50
N GLY A 76 3.28 -6.68 16.94
CA GLY A 76 3.37 -7.02 18.36
C GLY A 76 4.66 -6.52 19.03
N TYR A 77 5.71 -6.22 18.27
CA TYR A 77 7.04 -5.93 18.78
C TYR A 77 7.48 -4.47 18.63
N ALA A 78 6.87 -3.70 17.74
CA ALA A 78 7.26 -2.32 17.48
C ALA A 78 6.05 -1.38 17.36
N ALA A 79 6.31 -0.07 17.46
CA ALA A 79 5.27 0.97 17.35
C ALA A 79 4.59 0.95 15.96
N GLN A 80 3.29 1.23 15.93
CA GLN A 80 2.53 1.22 14.67
C GLN A 80 3.02 2.28 13.69
N SER A 81 3.31 3.48 14.19
CA SER A 81 3.81 4.59 13.38
C SER A 81 5.13 4.25 12.69
N LEU A 82 6.04 3.60 13.40
CA LEU A 82 7.32 3.16 12.87
C LEU A 82 7.13 2.08 11.78
N LEU A 83 6.33 1.06 12.06
CA LEU A 83 6.14 -0.06 11.12
C LEU A 83 5.35 0.35 9.88
N ALA A 84 4.35 1.22 10.01
CA ALA A 84 3.61 1.75 8.87
C ALA A 84 4.51 2.55 7.91
N ALA A 85 5.45 3.30 8.47
CA ALA A 85 6.44 4.04 7.67
C ALA A 85 7.45 3.10 7.01
N LEU A 86 7.99 2.10 7.75
CA LEU A 86 8.90 1.09 7.22
C LEU A 86 8.29 0.26 6.09
N GLY A 87 6.96 0.14 6.03
CA GLY A 87 6.26 -0.49 4.91
C GLY A 87 6.62 0.11 3.55
N SER A 88 7.08 1.36 3.49
CA SER A 88 7.56 1.99 2.25
C SER A 88 8.81 1.32 1.64
N VAL A 89 9.55 0.51 2.41
CA VAL A 89 10.69 -0.29 1.92
C VAL A 89 10.27 -1.27 0.82
N GLN A 90 9.01 -1.67 0.76
CA GLN A 90 8.51 -2.49 -0.35
C GLN A 90 8.70 -1.82 -1.73
N PHE A 91 8.68 -0.49 -1.82
CA PHE A 91 8.99 0.22 -3.08
C PHE A 91 10.45 0.07 -3.47
N VAL A 92 11.36 0.18 -2.49
CA VAL A 92 12.80 -0.02 -2.70
C VAL A 92 13.09 -1.45 -3.17
N SER A 93 12.47 -2.44 -2.52
CA SER A 93 12.62 -3.84 -2.91
C SER A 93 12.03 -4.15 -4.30
N ASN A 94 10.95 -3.44 -4.70
CA ASN A 94 10.38 -3.55 -6.05
C ASN A 94 11.34 -3.07 -7.13
N ILE A 95 12.06 -1.98 -6.87
CA ILE A 95 13.09 -1.47 -7.79
C ILE A 95 14.23 -2.48 -7.92
N GLY A 96 14.71 -3.01 -6.79
CA GLY A 96 15.71 -4.07 -6.78
C GLY A 96 15.26 -5.30 -7.57
N PHE A 97 14.03 -5.76 -7.38
CA PHE A 97 13.47 -6.88 -8.14
C PHE A 97 13.37 -6.57 -9.64
N SER A 98 12.90 -5.39 -10.00
CA SER A 98 12.79 -4.95 -11.39
C SER A 98 14.15 -4.90 -12.09
N TYR A 99 15.18 -4.46 -11.39
CA TYR A 99 16.54 -4.41 -11.92
C TYR A 99 17.15 -5.82 -12.09
N PHE A 100 17.15 -6.64 -11.01
CA PHE A 100 17.85 -7.93 -11.02
C PHE A 100 17.11 -9.03 -11.76
N VAL A 101 15.78 -9.04 -11.71
CA VAL A 101 14.97 -10.15 -12.27
C VAL A 101 14.36 -9.79 -13.61
N LEU A 102 13.88 -8.55 -13.76
CA LEU A 102 13.25 -8.11 -15.01
C LEU A 102 14.22 -7.39 -15.94
N SER A 103 15.50 -7.21 -15.54
CA SER A 103 16.56 -6.51 -16.31
C SER A 103 16.10 -5.12 -16.81
N LYS A 104 15.23 -4.44 -16.05
CA LYS A 104 14.76 -3.10 -16.42
C LYS A 104 15.81 -2.07 -16.04
N MET A 105 16.04 -1.10 -16.92
CA MET A 105 16.91 0.03 -16.63
C MET A 105 16.30 0.90 -15.52
N VAL A 106 17.11 1.23 -14.51
CA VAL A 106 16.71 2.14 -13.43
C VAL A 106 17.04 3.56 -13.85
N THR A 107 16.02 4.39 -13.99
CA THR A 107 16.19 5.81 -14.34
C THR A 107 16.75 6.61 -13.17
N VAL A 108 17.40 7.74 -13.46
CA VAL A 108 17.92 8.66 -12.44
C VAL A 108 16.80 9.14 -11.50
N LYS A 109 15.59 9.38 -12.02
CA LYS A 109 14.41 9.73 -11.23
C LYS A 109 14.10 8.66 -10.17
N VAL A 110 14.10 7.38 -10.56
CA VAL A 110 13.86 6.24 -9.65
C VAL A 110 14.97 6.14 -8.60
N MET A 111 16.22 6.40 -8.95
CA MET A 111 17.33 6.43 -7.99
C MET A 111 17.16 7.54 -6.94
N ILE A 112 16.79 8.74 -7.38
CA ILE A 112 16.51 9.88 -6.48
C ILE A 112 15.34 9.54 -5.56
N ALA A 113 14.23 9.02 -6.10
CA ALA A 113 13.07 8.59 -5.33
C ALA A 113 13.44 7.56 -4.26
N THR A 114 14.25 6.56 -4.64
CA THR A 114 14.76 5.54 -3.72
C THR A 114 15.60 6.15 -2.60
N ALA A 115 16.49 7.09 -2.94
CA ALA A 115 17.32 7.79 -1.96
C ALA A 115 16.45 8.56 -0.95
N PHE A 116 15.38 9.25 -1.39
CA PHE A 116 14.44 9.92 -0.50
C PHE A 116 13.72 8.94 0.43
N ILE A 117 13.25 7.79 -0.07
CA ILE A 117 12.58 6.78 0.76
C ILE A 117 13.54 6.21 1.80
N VAL A 118 14.76 5.82 1.40
CA VAL A 118 15.76 5.26 2.32
C VAL A 118 16.15 6.29 3.38
N PHE A 119 16.45 7.52 2.98
CA PHE A 119 16.82 8.59 3.90
C PHE A 119 15.69 8.92 4.88
N GLY A 120 14.46 9.02 4.38
CA GLY A 120 13.27 9.20 5.22
C GLY A 120 13.10 8.08 6.23
N ASN A 121 13.27 6.81 5.83
CA ASN A 121 13.20 5.67 6.75
C ASN A 121 14.30 5.70 7.82
N VAL A 122 15.52 6.17 7.49
CA VAL A 122 16.58 6.35 8.49
C VAL A 122 16.14 7.35 9.57
N PHE A 123 15.52 8.47 9.18
CA PHE A 123 14.98 9.45 10.15
C PHE A 123 13.87 8.84 11.01
N LEU A 124 12.93 8.14 10.38
CA LEU A 124 11.81 7.51 11.08
C LEU A 124 12.26 6.45 12.08
N VAL A 125 13.27 5.65 11.72
CA VAL A 125 13.87 4.68 12.63
C VAL A 125 14.68 5.35 13.74
N SER A 126 15.40 6.44 13.44
CA SER A 126 16.24 7.11 14.43
C SER A 126 15.45 7.90 15.47
N PHE A 127 14.35 8.54 15.04
CA PHE A 127 13.56 9.46 15.86
C PHE A 127 12.17 8.95 16.23
N GLY A 128 11.73 7.81 15.66
CA GLY A 128 10.45 7.19 15.94
C GLY A 128 10.31 6.64 17.36
N ASN A 129 9.11 6.20 17.68
CA ASN A 129 8.85 5.54 18.96
C ASN A 129 9.40 4.10 18.93
N HIS A 130 10.30 3.79 19.86
CA HIS A 130 10.89 2.47 20.01
C HIS A 130 10.21 1.63 21.10
N GLN A 131 9.20 2.17 21.78
CA GLN A 131 8.47 1.45 22.80
C GLN A 131 7.29 0.70 22.19
N SER A 132 7.11 -0.54 22.56
CA SER A 132 5.95 -1.34 22.20
C SER A 132 5.50 -2.13 23.44
N PRO A 133 4.81 -1.44 24.38
CA PRO A 133 4.28 -2.11 25.57
C PRO A 133 3.22 -3.13 25.17
N VAL A 134 3.17 -4.22 25.92
CA VAL A 134 2.13 -5.24 25.78
C VAL A 134 0.92 -4.80 26.59
N PHE A 135 -0.22 -4.67 25.94
CA PHE A 135 -1.47 -4.24 26.56
C PHE A 135 -2.42 -5.45 26.78
N THR A 136 -3.15 -5.43 27.89
CA THR A 136 -4.29 -6.35 28.07
C THR A 136 -5.49 -5.90 27.23
N PRO A 137 -6.46 -6.80 26.93
CA PRO A 137 -7.68 -6.43 26.22
C PRO A 137 -8.45 -5.30 26.87
N GLU A 138 -8.48 -5.28 28.23
CA GLU A 138 -9.15 -4.25 29.02
C GLU A 138 -8.48 -2.89 28.82
N GLN A 139 -7.14 -2.85 28.85
CA GLN A 139 -6.35 -1.64 28.59
C GLN A 139 -6.57 -1.14 27.15
N LEU A 140 -6.62 -2.05 26.18
CA LEU A 140 -6.92 -1.67 24.80
C LEU A 140 -8.36 -1.14 24.66
N ALA A 141 -9.32 -1.77 25.31
CA ALA A 141 -10.70 -1.30 25.31
C ALA A 141 -10.86 0.08 25.98
N GLU A 142 -10.09 0.36 27.03
CA GLU A 142 -10.10 1.66 27.69
C GLU A 142 -9.55 2.78 26.81
N LYS A 143 -8.56 2.48 25.94
CA LYS A 143 -8.02 3.47 25.00
C LYS A 143 -9.07 4.01 24.02
N TYR A 144 -10.13 3.26 23.71
CA TYR A 144 -11.26 3.76 22.91
C TYR A 144 -12.07 4.85 23.60
N LYS A 145 -12.01 4.94 24.94
CA LYS A 145 -12.68 5.98 25.73
C LYS A 145 -11.86 7.27 25.82
N ASN A 146 -10.61 7.28 25.34
CA ASN A 146 -9.77 8.46 25.39
C ASN A 146 -10.35 9.59 24.54
N LEU A 147 -10.52 10.77 25.14
CA LEU A 147 -11.08 11.95 24.47
C LEU A 147 -10.30 12.33 23.21
N VAL A 148 -8.98 12.26 23.24
CA VAL A 148 -8.13 12.61 22.09
C VAL A 148 -8.40 11.63 20.93
N PHE A 149 -8.55 10.34 21.23
CA PHE A 149 -8.90 9.35 20.23
C PHE A 149 -10.31 9.54 19.67
N LEU A 150 -11.28 9.87 20.52
CA LEU A 150 -12.65 10.15 20.07
C LEU A 150 -12.71 11.38 19.16
N LEU A 151 -11.99 12.45 19.51
CA LEU A 151 -11.85 13.64 18.65
C LEU A 151 -11.17 13.30 17.33
N TYR A 152 -10.14 12.46 17.36
CA TYR A 152 -9.49 11.96 16.14
C TYR A 152 -10.47 11.16 15.26
N CYS A 153 -11.26 10.26 15.84
CA CYS A 153 -12.28 9.52 15.10
C CYS A 153 -13.32 10.45 14.46
N LEU A 154 -13.76 11.48 15.19
CA LEU A 154 -14.66 12.49 14.64
C LEU A 154 -14.02 13.25 13.47
N THR A 155 -12.76 13.65 13.62
CA THR A 155 -12.01 14.32 12.54
C THR A 155 -11.86 13.38 11.33
N LEU A 156 -11.54 12.11 11.56
CA LEU A 156 -11.41 11.10 10.49
C LEU A 156 -12.74 10.93 9.74
N LEU A 157 -13.85 10.84 10.46
CA LEU A 157 -15.21 10.77 9.88
C LEU A 157 -15.51 12.00 9.04
N LEU A 158 -15.17 13.20 9.53
CA LEU A 158 -15.36 14.45 8.80
C LEU A 158 -14.51 14.47 7.51
N VAL A 159 -13.24 14.07 7.57
CA VAL A 159 -12.35 13.96 6.40
C VAL A 159 -12.93 13.00 5.38
N VAL A 160 -13.40 11.83 5.82
CA VAL A 160 -14.02 10.83 4.93
C VAL A 160 -15.30 11.40 4.30
N ALA A 161 -16.17 12.04 5.10
CA ALA A 161 -17.44 12.60 4.59
C ALA A 161 -17.21 13.71 3.57
N VAL A 162 -16.28 14.65 3.85
CA VAL A 162 -15.96 15.77 2.94
C VAL A 162 -15.36 15.21 1.63
N ASN A 163 -14.39 14.31 1.70
CA ASN A 163 -13.76 13.76 0.50
C ASN A 163 -14.73 12.86 -0.29
N HIS A 164 -15.61 12.12 0.39
CA HIS A 164 -16.66 11.37 -0.28
C HIS A 164 -17.65 12.30 -1.00
N TYR A 165 -18.03 13.42 -0.37
CA TYR A 165 -18.88 14.43 -1.00
C TYR A 165 -18.21 15.06 -2.23
N ILE A 166 -16.91 15.41 -2.13
CA ILE A 166 -16.13 15.95 -3.24
C ILE A 166 -16.08 14.94 -4.39
N TYR A 167 -15.81 13.67 -4.07
CA TYR A 167 -15.77 12.59 -5.04
C TYR A 167 -17.11 12.44 -5.79
N ARG A 168 -18.22 12.34 -5.05
CA ARG A 168 -19.56 12.20 -5.63
C ARG A 168 -19.96 13.41 -6.48
N LYS A 169 -19.65 14.62 -6.02
CA LYS A 169 -19.92 15.85 -6.80
C LYS A 169 -19.09 15.89 -8.08
N GLY A 170 -17.81 15.50 -8.00
CA GLY A 170 -16.94 15.42 -9.16
C GLY A 170 -17.42 14.37 -10.16
N GLU A 171 -17.81 13.18 -9.72
CA GLU A 171 -18.35 12.11 -10.56
C GLU A 171 -19.60 12.60 -11.35
N ILE A 172 -20.52 13.30 -10.70
CA ILE A 172 -21.71 13.88 -11.34
C ILE A 172 -21.30 14.98 -12.32
N SER A 173 -20.36 15.85 -11.96
CA SER A 173 -19.91 16.93 -12.85
C SER A 173 -19.22 16.38 -14.10
N VAL A 174 -18.45 15.29 -13.97
CA VAL A 174 -17.81 14.58 -15.09
C VAL A 174 -18.85 13.99 -16.04
N SER A 175 -19.92 13.40 -15.49
CA SER A 175 -20.95 12.74 -16.29
C SER A 175 -21.88 13.71 -17.04
N VAL A 176 -21.98 14.97 -16.59
CA VAL A 176 -22.91 15.98 -17.13
C VAL A 176 -22.23 17.01 -18.06
N SER A 177 -20.92 17.22 -17.93
CA SER A 177 -20.19 18.29 -18.66
C SER A 177 -19.52 17.78 -19.93
N SER A 178 -19.55 18.61 -20.99
CA SER A 178 -18.88 18.46 -22.29
C SER A 178 -17.34 18.37 -22.18
N PRO A 179 -16.63 17.97 -23.28
CA PRO A 179 -15.21 17.59 -23.29
C PRO A 179 -14.18 18.63 -22.84
N ASP A 180 -14.56 19.87 -22.55
CA ASP A 180 -13.73 20.91 -21.93
C ASP A 180 -13.62 20.75 -20.41
N PHE A 181 -13.24 19.54 -20.00
CA PHE A 181 -13.11 19.18 -18.60
C PHE A 181 -11.95 19.95 -17.95
N SER A 182 -12.25 20.66 -16.85
CA SER A 182 -11.21 21.33 -16.08
C SER A 182 -10.17 20.31 -15.62
N PRO A 183 -8.86 20.48 -15.96
CA PRO A 183 -7.77 19.53 -15.62
C PRO A 183 -7.67 19.25 -14.12
N TYR A 184 -8.26 20.11 -13.31
CA TYR A 184 -8.34 20.00 -11.85
C TYR A 184 -9.04 18.70 -11.38
N TRP A 185 -10.13 18.26 -12.04
CA TRP A 185 -10.87 17.07 -11.63
C TRP A 185 -10.11 15.77 -11.89
N HIS A 186 -9.24 15.71 -12.90
CA HIS A 186 -8.42 14.54 -13.17
C HIS A 186 -7.49 14.16 -12.01
N THR A 187 -7.06 15.14 -11.21
CA THR A 187 -6.23 14.90 -10.03
C THR A 187 -7.05 14.82 -8.76
N LEU A 188 -8.11 15.62 -8.62
CA LEU A 188 -8.91 15.70 -7.40
C LEU A 188 -9.74 14.45 -7.16
N LEU A 189 -10.33 13.85 -8.20
CA LEU A 189 -11.13 12.63 -8.07
C LEU A 189 -10.33 11.44 -7.51
N PRO A 190 -9.20 11.03 -8.14
CA PRO A 190 -8.40 9.94 -7.60
C PRO A 190 -7.81 10.27 -6.22
N PHE A 191 -7.47 11.53 -5.95
CA PHE A 191 -6.98 11.98 -4.66
C PHE A 191 -8.04 11.82 -3.57
N SER A 192 -9.27 12.33 -3.79
CA SER A 192 -10.37 12.19 -2.84
C SER A 192 -10.76 10.72 -2.63
N TYR A 193 -10.73 9.92 -3.70
CA TYR A 193 -10.97 8.48 -3.65
C TYR A 193 -9.91 7.77 -2.78
N ALA A 194 -8.64 8.11 -2.96
CA ALA A 194 -7.53 7.55 -2.21
C ALA A 194 -7.58 7.94 -0.73
N ILE A 195 -7.94 9.20 -0.41
CA ILE A 195 -8.09 9.65 0.98
C ILE A 195 -9.18 8.86 1.71
N VAL A 196 -10.38 8.74 1.13
CA VAL A 196 -11.49 7.98 1.75
C VAL A 196 -11.07 6.52 1.98
N SER A 197 -10.47 5.91 0.98
CA SER A 197 -10.08 4.50 1.03
C SER A 197 -8.91 4.26 1.99
N GLY A 198 -7.92 5.15 2.00
CA GLY A 198 -6.77 5.09 2.88
C GLY A 198 -7.15 5.36 4.34
N ALA A 199 -8.04 6.32 4.61
CA ALA A 199 -8.51 6.65 5.96
C ALA A 199 -9.23 5.45 6.60
N VAL A 200 -10.20 4.85 5.90
CA VAL A 200 -10.91 3.66 6.41
C VAL A 200 -9.99 2.43 6.44
N GLY A 201 -9.19 2.24 5.39
CA GLY A 201 -8.26 1.12 5.29
C GLY A 201 -7.18 1.14 6.38
N SER A 202 -6.74 2.32 6.83
CA SER A 202 -5.76 2.46 7.91
C SER A 202 -6.23 1.89 9.25
N CYS A 203 -7.54 1.83 9.49
CA CYS A 203 -8.11 1.19 10.67
C CYS A 203 -7.76 -0.30 10.74
N SER A 204 -7.57 -0.96 9.58
CA SER A 204 -7.15 -2.36 9.58
C SER A 204 -5.79 -2.58 10.26
N VAL A 205 -4.87 -1.61 10.14
CA VAL A 205 -3.55 -1.66 10.80
C VAL A 205 -3.70 -1.55 12.32
N LEU A 206 -4.60 -0.68 12.80
CA LEU A 206 -4.92 -0.56 14.22
C LEU A 206 -5.43 -1.89 14.78
N PHE A 207 -6.39 -2.51 14.10
CA PHE A 207 -6.96 -3.79 14.53
C PHE A 207 -5.94 -4.93 14.42
N ALA A 208 -5.14 -4.96 13.35
CA ALA A 208 -4.03 -5.91 13.20
C ALA A 208 -3.03 -5.80 14.35
N LYS A 209 -2.62 -4.57 14.72
CA LYS A 209 -1.70 -4.36 15.84
C LYS A 209 -2.32 -4.79 17.17
N SER A 210 -3.60 -4.50 17.41
CA SER A 210 -4.30 -4.95 18.61
C SER A 210 -4.33 -6.48 18.71
N LEU A 211 -4.63 -7.17 17.60
CA LEU A 211 -4.61 -8.64 17.54
C LEU A 211 -3.20 -9.21 17.72
N SER A 212 -2.20 -8.64 17.08
CA SER A 212 -0.80 -9.07 17.21
C SER A 212 -0.30 -8.88 18.65
N ASN A 213 -0.69 -7.79 19.31
CA ASN A 213 -0.40 -7.57 20.73
C ASN A 213 -1.04 -8.64 21.62
N MET A 214 -2.28 -9.04 21.35
CA MET A 214 -2.95 -10.12 22.11
C MET A 214 -2.32 -11.47 21.84
N LEU A 215 -1.90 -11.75 20.61
CA LEU A 215 -1.16 -12.97 20.29
C LEU A 215 0.14 -13.03 21.09
N ARG A 216 0.88 -11.93 21.15
CA ARG A 216 2.09 -11.81 21.96
C ARG A 216 1.83 -12.01 23.45
N LEU A 217 0.74 -11.43 23.98
CA LEU A 217 0.31 -11.61 25.36
C LEU A 217 0.01 -13.09 25.66
N THR A 218 -0.66 -13.80 24.74
CA THR A 218 -0.95 -15.22 24.87
C THR A 218 0.30 -16.09 24.87
N MET A 219 1.30 -15.73 24.06
CA MET A 219 2.58 -16.46 24.01
C MET A 219 3.46 -16.21 25.24
N SER A 220 3.36 -15.05 25.89
CA SER A 220 4.18 -14.66 27.04
C SER A 220 3.52 -14.98 28.40
N SER A 221 2.21 -15.19 28.42
CA SER A 221 1.43 -15.48 29.62
C SER A 221 0.36 -16.52 29.30
N SER A 222 -0.20 -17.17 30.34
CA SER A 222 -1.31 -18.12 30.17
C SER A 222 -2.65 -17.45 29.80
N TYR A 223 -2.61 -16.29 29.14
CA TYR A 223 -3.80 -15.58 28.70
C TYR A 223 -4.47 -16.33 27.55
N HIS A 224 -5.75 -16.62 27.68
CA HIS A 224 -6.52 -17.28 26.64
C HIS A 224 -7.24 -16.24 25.77
N LEU A 225 -7.21 -16.40 24.43
CA LEU A 225 -7.84 -15.52 23.45
C LEU A 225 -9.39 -15.56 23.46
N HIS A 226 -10.01 -15.77 24.64
CA HIS A 226 -11.47 -15.93 24.77
C HIS A 226 -12.22 -14.62 25.06
N SER A 227 -11.52 -13.47 25.01
CA SER A 227 -12.17 -12.18 25.20
C SER A 227 -13.06 -11.82 24.02
N TRP A 228 -14.29 -11.37 24.30
CA TRP A 228 -15.17 -10.76 23.30
C TRP A 228 -14.45 -9.66 22.47
N PHE A 229 -13.57 -8.93 23.12
CA PHE A 229 -12.76 -7.90 22.45
C PHE A 229 -11.89 -8.47 21.32
N THR A 230 -11.27 -9.64 21.52
CA THR A 230 -10.43 -10.29 20.49
C THR A 230 -11.25 -10.65 19.25
N TYR A 231 -12.44 -11.21 19.41
CA TYR A 231 -13.32 -11.55 18.28
C TYR A 231 -13.81 -10.31 17.55
N SER A 232 -14.14 -9.23 18.30
CA SER A 232 -14.53 -7.96 17.71
C SER A 232 -13.41 -7.35 16.89
N MET A 233 -12.17 -7.35 17.40
CA MET A 233 -11.00 -6.84 16.67
C MET A 233 -10.72 -7.67 15.41
N PHE A 234 -10.89 -8.98 15.49
CA PHE A 234 -10.70 -9.86 14.33
C PHE A 234 -11.73 -9.57 13.22
N LEU A 235 -13.01 -9.43 13.60
CA LEU A 235 -14.07 -9.09 12.65
C LEU A 235 -13.84 -7.70 12.02
N LEU A 236 -13.47 -6.70 12.82
CA LEU A 236 -13.17 -5.36 12.36
C LEU A 236 -11.93 -5.33 11.44
N PHE A 237 -10.91 -6.12 11.76
CA PHE A 237 -9.75 -6.30 10.89
C PHE A 237 -10.14 -6.86 9.53
N LEU A 238 -10.89 -7.97 9.49
CA LEU A 238 -11.30 -8.59 8.23
C LEU A 238 -12.18 -7.66 7.40
N SER A 239 -13.12 -6.94 8.02
CA SER A 239 -14.04 -6.05 7.31
C SER A 239 -13.32 -4.82 6.74
N THR A 240 -12.42 -4.20 7.50
CA THR A 240 -11.67 -3.01 7.05
C THR A 240 -10.57 -3.36 6.05
N ALA A 241 -9.89 -4.49 6.21
CA ALA A 241 -8.92 -4.99 5.25
C ALA A 241 -9.59 -5.40 3.93
N GLY A 242 -10.74 -6.10 4.02
CA GLY A 242 -11.54 -6.46 2.85
C GLY A 242 -12.07 -5.22 2.11
N PHE A 243 -12.56 -4.23 2.84
CA PHE A 243 -12.95 -2.94 2.27
C PHE A 243 -11.79 -2.28 1.52
N TRP A 244 -10.61 -2.19 2.16
CA TRP A 244 -9.43 -1.56 1.55
C TRP A 244 -9.02 -2.27 0.25
N MET A 245 -8.99 -3.60 0.25
CA MET A 245 -8.65 -4.38 -0.96
C MET A 245 -9.70 -4.20 -2.06
N ALA A 246 -10.99 -4.18 -1.73
CA ALA A 246 -12.05 -3.94 -2.69
C ALA A 246 -11.94 -2.55 -3.31
N ARG A 247 -11.68 -1.52 -2.49
CA ARG A 247 -11.49 -0.14 -2.95
C ARG A 247 -10.23 0.03 -3.81
N LEU A 248 -9.13 -0.67 -3.48
CA LEU A 248 -7.94 -0.65 -4.32
C LEU A 248 -8.22 -1.26 -5.69
N ASN A 249 -8.88 -2.42 -5.71
CA ASN A 249 -9.24 -3.09 -6.97
C ASN A 249 -10.20 -2.24 -7.83
N GLU A 250 -11.20 -1.61 -7.21
CA GLU A 250 -12.10 -0.66 -7.87
C GLU A 250 -11.33 0.56 -8.39
N GLY A 251 -10.45 1.15 -7.57
CA GLY A 251 -9.62 2.30 -7.96
C GLY A 251 -8.73 2.02 -9.17
N LEU A 252 -8.17 0.80 -9.26
CA LEU A 252 -7.38 0.37 -10.41
C LEU A 252 -8.22 0.22 -11.70
N SER A 253 -9.53 -0.01 -11.57
CA SER A 253 -10.43 -0.05 -12.72
C SER A 253 -10.93 1.33 -13.15
N LEU A 254 -10.98 2.30 -12.23
CA LEU A 254 -11.51 3.65 -12.46
C LEU A 254 -10.45 4.66 -12.87
N PHE A 255 -9.23 4.49 -12.38
CA PHE A 255 -8.15 5.46 -12.53
C PHE A 255 -6.88 4.80 -13.07
N ASP A 256 -5.99 5.62 -13.61
CA ASP A 256 -4.66 5.18 -14.02
C ASP A 256 -3.91 4.58 -12.82
N ALA A 257 -3.45 3.33 -12.95
CA ALA A 257 -2.72 2.63 -11.88
C ALA A 257 -1.48 3.41 -11.41
N ILE A 258 -0.86 4.10 -12.33
CA ILE A 258 0.33 4.96 -12.16
C ILE A 258 0.07 6.08 -11.14
N LEU A 259 -1.15 6.65 -11.17
CA LEU A 259 -1.56 7.75 -10.31
C LEU A 259 -2.17 7.24 -9.00
N ILE A 260 -3.09 6.27 -9.09
CA ILE A 260 -3.89 5.84 -7.94
C ILE A 260 -3.08 5.04 -6.92
N VAL A 261 -2.12 4.20 -7.35
CA VAL A 261 -1.35 3.33 -6.43
C VAL A 261 -0.48 4.15 -5.46
N PRO A 262 0.33 5.14 -5.91
CA PRO A 262 1.06 6.00 -4.99
C PRO A 262 0.14 6.80 -4.05
N MET A 263 -0.98 7.34 -4.56
CA MET A 263 -1.93 8.10 -3.75
C MET A 263 -2.56 7.24 -2.65
N PHE A 264 -2.94 6.01 -2.99
CA PHE A 264 -3.45 5.02 -2.02
C PHE A 264 -2.42 4.74 -0.93
N GLN A 265 -1.17 4.49 -1.33
CA GLN A 265 -0.10 4.16 -0.40
C GLN A 265 0.21 5.32 0.55
N ILE A 266 0.33 6.54 0.03
CA ILE A 266 0.57 7.74 0.85
C ILE A 266 -0.57 7.95 1.84
N SER A 267 -1.82 7.91 1.37
CA SER A 267 -3.00 8.09 2.21
C SER A 267 -3.09 7.02 3.30
N TRP A 268 -2.93 5.76 2.91
CA TRP A 268 -2.96 4.63 3.85
C TRP A 268 -1.84 4.72 4.91
N THR A 269 -0.60 5.02 4.50
CA THR A 269 0.53 5.19 5.41
C THR A 269 0.32 6.35 6.36
N PHE A 270 -0.10 7.51 5.84
CA PHE A 270 -0.37 8.71 6.65
C PHE A 270 -1.40 8.44 7.74
N PHE A 271 -2.59 7.94 7.36
CA PHE A 271 -3.64 7.67 8.33
C PHE A 271 -3.27 6.51 9.29
N SER A 272 -2.51 5.51 8.86
CA SER A 272 -2.01 4.44 9.73
C SER A 272 -1.07 4.98 10.81
N ILE A 273 -0.20 5.91 10.45
CA ILE A 273 0.69 6.59 11.40
C ILE A 273 -0.13 7.43 12.38
N CYS A 274 -1.03 8.28 11.89
CA CYS A 274 -1.88 9.13 12.74
C CYS A 274 -2.74 8.29 13.69
N THR A 275 -3.37 7.22 13.20
CA THR A 275 -4.20 6.33 14.01
C THR A 275 -3.39 5.66 15.11
N GLY A 276 -2.19 5.13 14.78
CA GLY A 276 -1.31 4.52 15.75
C GLY A 276 -0.81 5.52 16.80
N PHE A 277 -0.41 6.69 16.34
CA PHE A 277 0.08 7.78 17.20
C PHE A 277 -0.95 8.18 18.26
N VAL A 278 -2.21 8.34 17.84
CA VAL A 278 -3.29 8.80 18.74
C VAL A 278 -3.81 7.65 19.61
N TYR A 279 -4.10 6.48 19.04
CA TYR A 279 -4.69 5.36 19.80
C TYR A 279 -3.72 4.75 20.81
N PHE A 280 -2.49 4.45 20.38
CA PHE A 280 -1.48 3.89 21.29
C PHE A 280 -0.81 4.96 22.14
N GLN A 281 -1.17 6.25 21.96
CA GLN A 281 -0.58 7.39 22.67
C GLN A 281 0.95 7.48 22.46
N GLU A 282 1.40 7.10 21.25
CA GLU A 282 2.82 7.10 20.90
C GLU A 282 3.44 8.50 20.99
N TYR A 283 2.62 9.57 20.88
CA TYR A 283 3.04 10.97 20.99
C TYR A 283 3.62 11.35 22.35
N GLN A 284 3.32 10.60 23.42
CA GLN A 284 3.82 10.90 24.78
C GLN A 284 5.34 10.77 24.93
N VAL A 285 5.97 10.02 24.02
CA VAL A 285 7.43 9.78 24.00
C VAL A 285 8.16 10.83 23.16
N PHE A 286 7.41 11.69 22.44
CA PHE A 286 7.98 12.63 21.49
C PHE A 286 8.18 14.00 22.14
N ASP A 287 9.42 14.48 22.10
CA ASP A 287 9.78 15.86 22.33
C ASP A 287 9.72 16.68 21.02
N ALA A 288 9.92 17.99 21.09
CA ALA A 288 9.87 18.86 19.92
C ALA A 288 10.88 18.46 18.82
N LEU A 289 12.09 18.05 19.20
CA LEU A 289 13.11 17.63 18.25
C LEU A 289 12.72 16.33 17.54
N ARG A 290 12.29 15.31 18.30
CA ARG A 290 11.86 14.02 17.75
C ARG A 290 10.66 14.20 16.83
N THR A 291 9.69 15.01 17.23
CA THR A 291 8.51 15.32 16.39
C THR A 291 8.91 15.96 15.07
N THR A 292 9.77 16.98 15.11
CA THR A 292 10.25 17.65 13.89
C THR A 292 11.00 16.70 12.96
N MET A 293 11.92 15.90 13.51
CA MET A 293 12.71 14.95 12.72
C MET A 293 11.85 13.79 12.17
N PHE A 294 10.88 13.33 12.94
CA PHE A 294 9.93 12.32 12.49
C PHE A 294 9.05 12.83 11.34
N VAL A 295 8.50 14.05 11.45
CA VAL A 295 7.70 14.69 10.39
C VAL A 295 8.57 14.92 9.15
N LEU A 296 9.82 15.34 9.31
CA LEU A 296 10.76 15.49 8.20
C LEU A 296 11.03 14.15 7.50
N GLY A 297 11.24 13.07 8.27
CA GLY A 297 11.41 11.72 7.74
C GLY A 297 10.18 11.26 6.94
N MET A 298 8.96 11.48 7.46
CA MET A 298 7.72 11.20 6.74
C MET A 298 7.62 11.99 5.43
N SER A 299 7.99 13.27 5.46
CA SER A 299 7.98 14.12 4.27
C SER A 299 8.92 13.57 3.19
N PHE A 300 10.12 13.13 3.56
CA PHE A 300 11.04 12.49 2.62
C PHE A 300 10.46 11.20 2.01
N VAL A 301 9.86 10.34 2.83
CA VAL A 301 9.21 9.11 2.33
C VAL A 301 8.10 9.46 1.34
N PHE A 302 7.23 10.41 1.65
CA PHE A 302 6.12 10.79 0.77
C PHE A 302 6.59 11.44 -0.53
N ILE A 303 7.62 12.29 -0.47
CA ILE A 303 8.26 12.85 -1.67
C ILE A 303 8.83 11.72 -2.52
N GLY A 304 9.56 10.79 -1.92
CA GLY A 304 10.11 9.64 -2.62
C GLY A 304 9.05 8.78 -3.30
N ILE A 305 7.96 8.45 -2.62
CA ILE A 305 6.84 7.69 -3.20
C ILE A 305 6.19 8.48 -4.36
N SER A 306 6.00 9.77 -4.19
CA SER A 306 5.43 10.65 -5.24
C SER A 306 6.33 10.72 -6.47
N LEU A 307 7.65 10.74 -6.30
CA LEU A 307 8.62 10.73 -7.40
C LEU A 307 8.65 9.39 -8.15
N LEU A 308 8.23 8.29 -7.53
CA LEU A 308 8.10 7.00 -8.22
C LEU A 308 6.92 6.96 -9.19
N ALA A 309 5.95 7.88 -9.05
CA ALA A 309 4.90 8.01 -10.04
C ALA A 309 5.51 8.41 -11.40
N PRO A 310 5.18 7.70 -12.50
CA PRO A 310 5.68 8.02 -13.83
C PRO A 310 5.22 9.41 -14.28
N ASP A 311 6.01 10.04 -15.14
CA ASP A 311 5.64 11.32 -15.76
C ASP A 311 4.52 11.12 -16.79
N ASP A 312 3.59 12.08 -16.87
CA ASP A 312 2.48 12.09 -17.83
C ASP A 312 2.95 12.03 -19.31
N SER A 313 4.22 12.30 -19.57
CA SER A 313 4.84 12.24 -20.91
C SER A 313 4.96 10.80 -21.45
N TYR A 314 4.78 9.78 -20.63
CA TYR A 314 4.93 8.38 -21.01
C TYR A 314 3.58 7.65 -21.03
N ARG A 315 2.54 8.32 -21.55
CA ARG A 315 1.27 7.66 -21.87
C ARG A 315 1.46 6.78 -23.10
N ASP A 316 1.75 5.50 -22.90
CA ASP A 316 1.40 4.52 -23.92
C ASP A 316 -0.14 4.60 -24.11
N PRO A 317 -0.63 4.78 -25.34
CA PRO A 317 -2.06 4.75 -25.57
C PRO A 317 -2.60 3.41 -25.04
N SER A 318 -3.69 3.47 -24.27
CA SER A 318 -4.30 2.25 -23.73
C SER A 318 -4.56 1.28 -24.88
N PRO A 319 -4.50 -0.05 -24.66
CA PRO A 319 -4.80 -1.04 -25.72
C PRO A 319 -6.13 -0.78 -26.41
N ALA A 320 -7.11 -0.19 -25.69
CA ALA A 320 -8.39 0.24 -26.26
C ALA A 320 -8.27 1.47 -27.18
N ALA A 321 -7.36 2.41 -26.89
CA ALA A 321 -7.12 3.58 -27.74
C ALA A 321 -6.31 3.22 -29.00
N SER A 322 -5.37 2.28 -28.94
CA SER A 322 -4.63 1.78 -30.09
C SER A 322 -5.52 0.96 -31.04
N LEU A 323 -6.47 0.19 -30.50
CA LEU A 323 -7.48 -0.52 -31.29
C LEU A 323 -8.47 0.46 -31.99
N ALA A 324 -8.84 1.55 -31.32
CA ALA A 324 -9.70 2.59 -31.91
C ALA A 324 -9.01 3.39 -33.02
N GLN A 325 -7.68 3.46 -33.04
CA GLN A 325 -6.88 4.12 -34.07
C GLN A 325 -6.42 3.19 -35.20
N GLY A 326 -6.80 1.90 -35.16
CA GLY A 326 -6.46 0.94 -36.23
C GLY A 326 -4.95 0.63 -36.38
N ILE A 327 -4.13 0.99 -35.38
CA ILE A 327 -2.70 0.74 -35.36
C ILE A 327 -2.48 -0.59 -34.62
N PRO A 328 -1.88 -1.63 -35.23
CA PRO A 328 -1.53 -2.86 -34.51
C PRO A 328 -0.61 -2.54 -33.34
N ALA A 329 -0.89 -3.10 -32.16
CA ALA A 329 -0.14 -2.85 -30.92
C ALA A 329 1.36 -3.19 -31.03
N ASP A 330 1.78 -3.91 -32.03
CA ASP A 330 3.16 -4.28 -32.30
C ASP A 330 3.97 -3.21 -33.07
N ALA A 331 3.29 -2.35 -33.83
CA ALA A 331 3.96 -1.29 -34.61
C ALA A 331 4.51 -0.16 -33.73
N SER A 332 3.91 0.11 -32.56
CA SER A 332 4.35 1.12 -31.63
C SER A 332 5.62 0.75 -30.87
N ARG A 333 5.83 -0.58 -30.63
CA ARG A 333 7.05 -1.09 -29.97
C ARG A 333 8.27 -1.05 -30.90
N VAL A 334 8.10 -1.36 -32.18
CA VAL A 334 9.18 -1.34 -33.18
C VAL A 334 9.62 0.09 -33.52
N GLY A 335 8.70 1.05 -33.54
CA GLY A 335 9.03 2.47 -33.75
C GLY A 335 9.87 3.05 -32.60
N LYS A 336 9.65 2.60 -31.36
CA LYS A 336 10.33 3.08 -30.17
C LYS A 336 11.75 2.51 -30.05
N GLN A 337 11.93 1.24 -30.35
CA GLN A 337 13.27 0.62 -30.38
C GLN A 337 14.19 1.27 -31.43
N ARG A 338 13.64 1.74 -32.56
CA ARG A 338 14.42 2.47 -33.58
C ARG A 338 14.74 3.91 -33.23
N ALA A 339 13.94 4.54 -32.38
CA ALA A 339 14.22 5.91 -31.89
C ALA A 339 15.32 5.90 -30.83
N ASP A 340 15.31 4.90 -29.94
CA ASP A 340 16.32 4.73 -28.88
C ASP A 340 17.69 4.23 -29.42
N GLU A 341 17.74 3.69 -30.64
CA GLU A 341 19.01 3.30 -31.33
C GLU A 341 19.59 4.44 -32.17
N ALA A 342 18.89 5.57 -32.29
CA ALA A 342 19.30 6.73 -33.11
C ALA A 342 19.75 7.96 -32.30
N GLU A 343 19.71 7.90 -30.94
CA GLU A 343 20.31 8.86 -30.01
C GLU A 343 21.54 8.22 -29.31
#